data_a28d8126ffa8738f5e0a9092494cb017
#
_entry.id   a28d8126ffa8738f5e0a9092494cb017
#
_cell.length_a   1.000
_cell.length_b   1.000
_cell.length_c   1.000
_cell.angle_alpha   90.00
_cell.angle_beta   90.00
_cell.angle_gamma   90.00
#
_symmetry.space_group_name_H-M   'P 1'
#
loop_
_entity.id
_entity.type
_entity.pdbx_description
1 polymer ?
#
loop_
_entity_poly.entity_id
_entity_poly.type
_entity_poly.pdbx_seq_one_letter_code
_entity_poly.pdbx_strand_id
1 'polypeptide(L)'
;INPDDVISDYGADTLRTYEMFMGDYEQDAPWSTDSLKGCKRFIDKVYRLKNILNDKEGKSDNLLVIQNKTIKGITYDLERMGYNTYISKLMILTNAYEEAKSITKEDYRLLLILLNPVAPHVTEELNQEMGYDVLSNASWPICDESKLVEETREIAVQVNGKVRGTVNIRVDEEEESIKDKAMALDNVKKHLEGLNVEKVMVIKNKIVTIVAK
;
A
#
# COMPACT_ATOMS: atom_id res chain seq x y z
N ILE A 1 19.13 -27.57 -8.10
CA ILE A 1 19.48 -26.49 -7.15
C ILE A 1 19.37 -27.06 -5.75
N ASN A 2 20.42 -26.94 -4.98
CA ASN A 2 20.42 -27.40 -3.60
C ASN A 2 19.86 -26.31 -2.68
N PRO A 3 18.79 -26.58 -1.90
CA PRO A 3 18.23 -25.60 -0.95
C PRO A 3 19.27 -25.09 0.08
N ASP A 4 20.18 -25.95 0.53
CA ASP A 4 21.18 -25.56 1.54
C ASP A 4 22.13 -24.47 1.01
N ASP A 5 22.51 -24.55 -0.27
CA ASP A 5 23.35 -23.52 -0.92
C ASP A 5 22.59 -22.18 -1.01
N VAL A 6 21.30 -22.24 -1.37
CA VAL A 6 20.44 -21.06 -1.44
C VAL A 6 20.24 -20.43 -0.06
N ILE A 7 20.03 -21.24 0.98
CA ILE A 7 19.89 -20.77 2.37
C ILE A 7 21.18 -20.12 2.84
N SER A 8 22.34 -20.71 2.51
CA SER A 8 23.65 -20.15 2.85
C SER A 8 23.88 -18.77 2.22
N ASP A 9 23.49 -18.60 0.94
CA ASP A 9 23.75 -17.40 0.17
C ASP A 9 22.73 -16.27 0.42
N TYR A 10 21.46 -16.63 0.60
CA TYR A 10 20.34 -15.68 0.61
C TYR A 10 19.53 -15.67 1.91
N GLY A 11 19.66 -16.69 2.74
CA GLY A 11 18.90 -16.89 3.96
C GLY A 11 17.60 -17.68 3.76
N ALA A 12 17.18 -18.40 4.80
CA ALA A 12 16.00 -19.26 4.77
C ALA A 12 14.70 -18.49 4.48
N ASP A 13 14.51 -17.33 5.05
CA ASP A 13 13.31 -16.51 4.84
C ASP A 13 13.19 -15.99 3.39
N THR A 14 14.33 -15.75 2.74
CA THR A 14 14.34 -15.40 1.31
C THR A 14 13.88 -16.57 0.45
N LEU A 15 14.39 -17.79 0.70
CA LEU A 15 13.98 -18.97 -0.03
C LEU A 15 12.48 -19.26 0.18
N ARG A 16 12.00 -19.25 1.43
CA ARG A 16 10.57 -19.43 1.75
C ARG A 16 9.68 -18.42 1.03
N THR A 17 10.09 -17.12 1.06
CA THR A 17 9.36 -16.06 0.37
C THR A 17 9.34 -16.30 -1.15
N TYR A 18 10.46 -16.72 -1.72
CA TYR A 18 10.55 -17.02 -3.15
C TYR A 18 9.65 -18.19 -3.56
N GLU A 19 9.68 -19.32 -2.83
CA GLU A 19 8.86 -20.49 -3.13
C GLU A 19 7.36 -20.17 -3.08
N MET A 20 6.92 -19.33 -2.14
CA MET A 20 5.53 -18.88 -2.04
C MET A 20 5.16 -17.82 -3.08
N PHE A 21 6.13 -17.08 -3.63
CA PHE A 21 5.89 -15.98 -4.58
C PHE A 21 6.00 -16.38 -6.05
N MET A 22 6.74 -17.46 -6.38
CA MET A 22 7.16 -17.77 -7.75
C MET A 22 5.99 -18.07 -8.72
N GLY A 23 4.79 -18.40 -8.24
CA GLY A 23 3.64 -18.68 -9.08
C GLY A 23 2.39 -19.06 -8.30
N ASP A 24 1.38 -19.46 -9.04
CA ASP A 24 0.19 -20.08 -8.48
C ASP A 24 0.59 -21.45 -7.89
N TYR A 25 0.07 -21.76 -6.70
CA TYR A 25 0.42 -22.98 -5.97
C TYR A 25 0.12 -24.28 -6.75
N GLU A 26 -0.86 -24.23 -7.64
CA GLU A 26 -1.28 -25.37 -8.46
C GLU A 26 -0.49 -25.50 -9.80
N GLN A 27 0.44 -24.59 -10.08
CA GLN A 27 1.16 -24.53 -11.35
C GLN A 27 2.67 -24.75 -11.18
N ASP A 28 3.26 -25.47 -12.14
CA ASP A 28 4.71 -25.57 -12.24
C ASP A 28 5.32 -24.21 -12.60
N ALA A 29 6.36 -23.80 -11.88
CA ALA A 29 7.10 -22.59 -12.16
C ALA A 29 8.61 -22.88 -12.31
N PRO A 30 9.27 -22.35 -13.35
CA PRO A 30 10.70 -22.54 -13.51
C PRO A 30 11.46 -21.73 -12.45
N TRP A 31 12.58 -22.27 -11.99
CA TRP A 31 13.47 -21.54 -11.08
C TRP A 31 14.00 -20.27 -11.73
N SER A 32 13.98 -19.16 -10.96
CA SER A 32 14.50 -17.86 -11.37
C SER A 32 15.36 -17.24 -10.27
N THR A 33 16.67 -17.21 -10.47
CA THR A 33 17.59 -16.58 -9.53
C THR A 33 17.36 -15.06 -9.42
N ASP A 34 16.88 -14.40 -10.48
CA ASP A 34 16.60 -12.96 -10.44
C ASP A 34 15.34 -12.68 -9.60
N SER A 35 14.34 -13.55 -9.65
CA SER A 35 13.16 -13.46 -8.79
C SER A 35 13.53 -13.73 -7.32
N LEU A 36 14.42 -14.70 -7.06
CA LEU A 36 14.97 -14.96 -5.72
C LEU A 36 15.67 -13.70 -5.16
N LYS A 37 16.53 -13.06 -5.96
CA LYS A 37 17.15 -11.78 -5.58
C LYS A 37 16.12 -10.67 -5.34
N GLY A 38 15.00 -10.70 -6.05
CA GLY A 38 13.86 -9.81 -5.80
C GLY A 38 13.27 -10.01 -4.41
N CYS A 39 13.06 -11.26 -4.01
CA CYS A 39 12.60 -11.61 -2.66
C CYS A 39 13.62 -11.21 -1.58
N LYS A 40 14.93 -11.40 -1.84
CA LYS A 40 15.98 -10.92 -0.93
C LYS A 40 15.89 -9.41 -0.72
N ARG A 41 15.77 -8.63 -1.80
CA ARG A 41 15.60 -7.16 -1.70
C ARG A 41 14.36 -6.76 -0.91
N PHE A 42 13.26 -7.53 -1.03
CA PHE A 42 12.04 -7.30 -0.23
C PHE A 42 12.30 -7.55 1.26
N ILE A 43 12.91 -8.67 1.64
CA ILE A 43 13.28 -8.97 3.03
C ILE A 43 14.22 -7.89 3.59
N ASP A 44 15.24 -7.49 2.82
CA ASP A 44 16.16 -6.41 3.22
C ASP A 44 15.44 -5.06 3.37
N LYS A 45 14.41 -4.80 2.56
CA LYS A 45 13.59 -3.60 2.71
C LYS A 45 12.79 -3.64 4.02
N VAL A 46 12.13 -4.78 4.33
CA VAL A 46 11.44 -4.96 5.61
C VAL A 46 12.39 -4.68 6.78
N TYR A 47 13.60 -5.22 6.74
CA TYR A 47 14.61 -4.99 7.78
C TYR A 47 14.98 -3.50 7.92
N ARG A 48 15.14 -2.78 6.80
CA ARG A 48 15.48 -1.35 6.82
C ARG A 48 14.38 -0.44 7.35
N LEU A 49 13.11 -0.86 7.32
CA LEU A 49 12.00 -0.04 7.85
C LEU A 49 12.17 0.30 9.32
N LYS A 50 12.92 -0.49 10.10
CA LYS A 50 13.24 -0.15 11.50
C LYS A 50 13.92 1.22 11.66
N ASN A 51 14.62 1.70 10.62
CA ASN A 51 15.33 2.98 10.67
C ASN A 51 14.41 4.21 10.51
N ILE A 52 13.15 4.00 10.19
CA ILE A 52 12.13 5.07 10.05
C ILE A 52 11.05 5.00 11.13
N LEU A 53 11.29 4.21 12.19
CA LEU A 53 10.38 4.15 13.33
C LEU A 53 10.41 5.48 14.09
N ASN A 54 9.23 5.92 14.51
CA ASN A 54 9.04 7.05 15.40
C ASN A 54 8.46 6.59 16.75
N ASP A 55 8.45 7.49 17.75
CA ASP A 55 8.00 7.19 19.11
C ASP A 55 6.50 7.49 19.33
N LYS A 56 5.71 7.71 18.29
CA LYS A 56 4.28 7.92 18.42
C LYS A 56 3.58 6.61 18.76
N GLU A 57 2.58 6.71 19.62
CA GLU A 57 1.70 5.58 19.97
C GLU A 57 0.59 5.40 18.92
N GLY A 58 0.12 4.18 18.77
CA GLY A 58 -0.95 3.80 17.85
C GLY A 58 -0.48 3.71 16.40
N LYS A 59 -1.41 3.42 15.50
CA LYS A 59 -1.16 3.34 14.06
C LYS A 59 -1.23 4.72 13.41
N SER A 60 -0.47 4.90 12.36
CA SER A 60 -0.46 6.14 11.57
C SER A 60 -1.77 6.31 10.78
N ASP A 61 -2.50 7.41 10.97
CA ASP A 61 -3.80 7.66 10.33
C ASP A 61 -3.75 7.58 8.80
N ASN A 62 -2.71 8.13 8.20
CA ASN A 62 -2.50 8.11 6.76
C ASN A 62 -2.22 6.72 6.18
N LEU A 63 -1.93 5.72 7.02
CA LEU A 63 -1.67 4.34 6.62
C LEU A 63 -2.84 3.40 6.91
N LEU A 64 -3.86 3.83 7.65
CA LEU A 64 -4.98 2.97 8.07
C LEU A 64 -5.71 2.33 6.89
N VAL A 65 -5.93 3.06 5.82
CA VAL A 65 -6.62 2.54 4.62
C VAL A 65 -5.83 1.41 3.98
N ILE A 66 -4.53 1.62 3.71
CA ILE A 66 -3.69 0.60 3.07
C ILE A 66 -3.48 -0.61 3.98
N GLN A 67 -3.36 -0.40 5.29
CA GLN A 67 -3.25 -1.47 6.28
C GLN A 67 -4.50 -2.35 6.27
N ASN A 68 -5.69 -1.76 6.34
CA ASN A 68 -6.94 -2.52 6.38
C ASN A 68 -7.23 -3.21 5.03
N LYS A 69 -6.96 -2.57 3.90
CA LYS A 69 -7.01 -3.22 2.57
C LYS A 69 -6.06 -4.42 2.52
N THR A 70 -4.85 -4.29 3.08
CA THR A 70 -3.87 -5.37 3.12
C THR A 70 -4.32 -6.51 4.01
N ILE A 71 -4.79 -6.24 5.24
CA ILE A 71 -5.31 -7.28 6.15
C ILE A 71 -6.42 -8.07 5.48
N LYS A 72 -7.43 -7.38 4.92
CA LYS A 72 -8.56 -8.01 4.23
C LYS A 72 -8.11 -8.90 3.06
N GLY A 73 -7.25 -8.34 2.20
CA GLY A 73 -6.77 -9.04 1.01
C GLY A 73 -5.88 -10.22 1.34
N ILE A 74 -5.00 -10.10 2.33
CA ILE A 74 -4.09 -11.16 2.77
C ILE A 74 -4.88 -12.31 3.44
N THR A 75 -5.84 -12.00 4.30
CA THR A 75 -6.70 -13.01 4.93
C THR A 75 -7.43 -13.82 3.87
N TYR A 76 -8.01 -13.14 2.87
CA TYR A 76 -8.67 -13.79 1.73
C TYR A 76 -7.72 -14.70 0.93
N ASP A 77 -6.49 -14.24 0.66
CA ASP A 77 -5.52 -15.00 -0.11
C ASP A 77 -5.04 -16.26 0.64
N LEU A 78 -4.78 -16.15 1.95
CA LEU A 78 -4.35 -17.28 2.78
C LEU A 78 -5.41 -18.38 2.84
N GLU A 79 -6.69 -18.05 2.93
CA GLU A 79 -7.79 -19.00 2.93
C GLU A 79 -7.89 -19.81 1.61
N ARG A 80 -7.27 -19.31 0.53
CA ARG A 80 -7.31 -19.87 -0.83
C ARG A 80 -5.94 -20.31 -1.35
N MET A 81 -4.93 -20.35 -0.47
CA MET A 81 -3.55 -20.68 -0.86
C MET A 81 -2.97 -19.72 -1.94
N GLY A 82 -3.49 -18.50 -2.05
CA GLY A 82 -3.04 -17.47 -2.99
C GLY A 82 -1.76 -16.79 -2.53
N TYR A 83 -0.70 -17.57 -2.29
CA TYR A 83 0.54 -17.07 -1.67
C TYR A 83 1.27 -16.02 -2.50
N ASN A 84 1.23 -16.11 -3.82
CA ASN A 84 1.85 -15.15 -4.73
C ASN A 84 1.19 -13.75 -4.59
N THR A 85 -0.14 -13.70 -4.52
CA THR A 85 -0.89 -12.44 -4.32
C THR A 85 -0.79 -11.95 -2.88
N TYR A 86 -0.71 -12.83 -1.90
CA TYR A 86 -0.41 -12.52 -0.51
C TYR A 86 0.92 -11.75 -0.38
N ILE A 87 2.02 -12.29 -0.94
CA ILE A 87 3.33 -11.64 -0.88
C ILE A 87 3.33 -10.31 -1.65
N SER A 88 2.66 -10.26 -2.81
CA SER A 88 2.50 -9.01 -3.55
C SER A 88 1.86 -7.90 -2.72
N LYS A 89 0.82 -8.21 -1.92
CA LYS A 89 0.17 -7.25 -1.03
C LYS A 89 1.09 -6.79 0.10
N LEU A 90 1.94 -7.69 0.63
CA LEU A 90 2.96 -7.31 1.62
C LEU A 90 4.01 -6.38 1.01
N MET A 91 4.42 -6.62 -0.24
CA MET A 91 5.35 -5.72 -0.94
C MET A 91 4.72 -4.32 -1.13
N ILE A 92 3.44 -4.24 -1.47
CA ILE A 92 2.70 -2.96 -1.60
C ILE A 92 2.66 -2.23 -0.25
N LEU A 93 2.32 -2.91 0.86
CA LEU A 93 2.32 -2.32 2.18
C LEU A 93 3.71 -1.82 2.60
N THR A 94 4.75 -2.63 2.33
CA THR A 94 6.14 -2.27 2.62
C THR A 94 6.59 -1.02 1.84
N ASN A 95 6.18 -0.90 0.58
CA ASN A 95 6.45 0.30 -0.23
C ASN A 95 5.73 1.53 0.33
N ALA A 96 4.46 1.40 0.73
CA ALA A 96 3.72 2.50 1.34
C ALA A 96 4.38 2.99 2.66
N TYR A 97 4.93 2.07 3.46
CA TYR A 97 5.66 2.42 4.67
C TYR A 97 6.98 3.15 4.35
N GLU A 98 7.72 2.70 3.35
CA GLU A 98 8.95 3.37 2.90
C GLU A 98 8.66 4.79 2.36
N GLU A 99 7.57 4.96 1.59
CA GLU A 99 7.11 6.25 1.06
C GLU A 99 6.66 7.22 2.16
N ALA A 100 6.07 6.71 3.23
CA ALA A 100 5.67 7.51 4.40
C ALA A 100 6.87 8.09 5.17
N LYS A 101 8.07 7.51 5.03
CA LYS A 101 9.34 7.93 5.65
C LYS A 101 9.35 7.99 7.18
N SER A 102 8.23 7.72 7.82
CA SER A 102 8.07 7.67 9.28
C SER A 102 6.84 6.83 9.61
N ILE A 103 7.03 5.76 10.39
CA ILE A 103 5.98 4.83 10.82
C ILE A 103 6.10 4.58 12.31
N THR A 104 5.01 4.12 12.94
CA THR A 104 5.02 3.75 14.36
C THR A 104 5.49 2.31 14.57
N LYS A 105 5.78 1.94 15.81
CA LYS A 105 6.06 0.54 16.16
C LYS A 105 4.87 -0.38 15.88
N GLU A 106 3.64 0.10 16.07
CA GLU A 106 2.42 -0.64 15.78
C GLU A 106 2.20 -0.86 14.29
N ASP A 107 2.52 0.14 13.45
CA ASP A 107 2.51 -0.03 11.98
C ASP A 107 3.49 -1.12 11.57
N TYR A 108 4.72 -1.04 12.09
CA TYR A 108 5.76 -2.01 11.75
C TYR A 108 5.42 -3.41 12.26
N ARG A 109 4.94 -3.52 13.51
CA ARG A 109 4.51 -4.80 14.08
C ARG A 109 3.39 -5.45 13.28
N LEU A 110 2.43 -4.66 12.77
CA LEU A 110 1.40 -5.17 11.87
C LEU A 110 2.01 -5.87 10.65
N LEU A 111 2.98 -5.24 9.97
CA LEU A 111 3.67 -5.85 8.84
C LEU A 111 4.39 -7.14 9.24
N LEU A 112 5.07 -7.15 10.41
CA LEU A 112 5.78 -8.32 10.90
C LEU A 112 4.82 -9.49 11.20
N ILE A 113 3.67 -9.24 11.83
CA ILE A 113 2.64 -10.27 12.07
C ILE A 113 2.16 -10.84 10.72
N LEU A 114 1.84 -9.97 9.77
CA LEU A 114 1.36 -10.39 8.47
C LEU A 114 2.41 -11.16 7.65
N LEU A 115 3.69 -10.89 7.81
CA LEU A 115 4.78 -11.54 7.09
C LEU A 115 5.29 -12.81 7.80
N ASN A 116 5.07 -12.95 9.09
CA ASN A 116 5.61 -14.04 9.93
C ASN A 116 5.37 -15.46 9.36
N PRO A 117 4.21 -15.81 8.80
CA PRO A 117 3.97 -17.14 8.24
C PRO A 117 4.98 -17.56 7.15
N VAL A 118 5.52 -16.59 6.42
CA VAL A 118 6.45 -16.82 5.30
C VAL A 118 7.90 -16.60 5.71
N ALA A 119 8.18 -15.56 6.48
CA ALA A 119 9.52 -15.16 6.89
C ALA A 119 9.66 -15.07 8.43
N PRO A 120 9.58 -16.21 9.14
CA PRO A 120 9.51 -16.21 10.60
C PRO A 120 10.78 -15.71 11.28
N HIS A 121 11.98 -15.97 10.74
CA HIS A 121 13.23 -15.62 11.41
C HIS A 121 13.43 -14.11 11.49
N VAL A 122 13.33 -13.41 10.37
CA VAL A 122 13.52 -11.96 10.34
C VAL A 122 12.42 -11.22 11.09
N THR A 123 11.18 -11.71 11.03
CA THR A 123 10.06 -11.04 11.69
C THR A 123 10.10 -11.22 13.20
N GLU A 124 10.46 -12.40 13.70
CA GLU A 124 10.64 -12.62 15.14
C GLU A 124 11.82 -11.81 15.71
N GLU A 125 12.95 -11.78 15.00
CA GLU A 125 14.10 -10.97 15.42
C GLU A 125 13.72 -9.49 15.54
N LEU A 126 13.11 -8.91 14.51
CA LEU A 126 12.71 -7.51 14.50
C LEU A 126 11.63 -7.17 15.54
N ASN A 127 10.71 -8.09 15.79
CA ASN A 127 9.68 -7.95 16.81
C ASN A 127 10.28 -7.95 18.22
N GLN A 128 11.26 -8.83 18.48
CA GLN A 128 11.98 -8.89 19.75
C GLN A 128 12.86 -7.66 19.96
N GLU A 129 13.53 -7.14 18.91
CA GLU A 129 14.28 -5.88 18.98
C GLU A 129 13.40 -4.70 19.45
N MET A 130 12.11 -4.71 19.12
CA MET A 130 11.15 -3.69 19.57
C MET A 130 10.62 -3.93 20.99
N GLY A 131 10.96 -5.06 21.63
CA GLY A 131 10.56 -5.42 22.99
C GLY A 131 9.20 -6.11 23.10
N TYR A 132 8.67 -6.67 22.02
CA TYR A 132 7.42 -7.44 22.02
C TYR A 132 7.68 -8.95 22.25
N ASP A 133 6.64 -9.63 22.76
CA ASP A 133 6.61 -11.10 22.85
C ASP A 133 6.60 -11.74 21.46
N VAL A 134 6.93 -13.04 21.40
CA VAL A 134 7.00 -13.81 20.16
C VAL A 134 5.72 -13.68 19.30
N LEU A 135 5.91 -13.53 18.00
CA LEU A 135 4.80 -13.34 17.03
C LEU A 135 3.90 -14.57 16.91
N SER A 136 4.41 -15.77 17.19
CA SER A 136 3.60 -17.00 17.21
C SER A 136 2.43 -16.95 18.20
N ASN A 137 2.50 -16.09 19.23
CA ASN A 137 1.43 -15.84 20.20
C ASN A 137 0.54 -14.64 19.83
N ALA A 138 0.89 -13.90 18.76
CA ALA A 138 0.11 -12.75 18.33
C ALA A 138 -1.19 -13.19 17.63
N SER A 139 -2.28 -12.50 17.96
CA SER A 139 -3.53 -12.71 17.23
C SER A 139 -3.43 -12.17 15.80
N TRP A 140 -4.04 -12.88 14.85
CA TRP A 140 -4.15 -12.40 13.47
C TRP A 140 -4.94 -11.08 13.44
N PRO A 141 -4.45 -10.06 12.71
CA PRO A 141 -5.10 -8.76 12.66
C PRO A 141 -6.48 -8.85 12.02
N ILE A 142 -7.45 -8.14 12.62
CA ILE A 142 -8.81 -8.04 12.08
C ILE A 142 -8.92 -6.75 11.27
N CYS A 143 -9.52 -6.83 10.08
CA CYS A 143 -9.81 -5.67 9.24
C CYS A 143 -10.92 -4.83 9.86
N ASP A 144 -10.66 -3.53 10.04
CA ASP A 144 -11.68 -2.55 10.33
C ASP A 144 -12.29 -2.05 9.02
N GLU A 145 -13.47 -2.52 8.70
CA GLU A 145 -14.18 -2.19 7.46
C GLU A 145 -14.49 -0.68 7.34
N SER A 146 -14.63 0.03 8.45
CA SER A 146 -14.86 1.48 8.45
C SER A 146 -13.67 2.25 7.90
N LYS A 147 -12.47 1.65 7.93
CA LYS A 147 -11.21 2.23 7.44
C LYS A 147 -10.88 1.86 5.98
N LEU A 148 -11.73 1.11 5.29
CA LEU A 148 -11.52 0.77 3.88
C LEU A 148 -11.88 1.89 2.92
N VAL A 149 -12.61 2.89 3.38
CA VAL A 149 -13.03 4.05 2.58
C VAL A 149 -11.88 5.05 2.54
N GLU A 150 -11.41 5.38 1.36
CA GLU A 150 -10.50 6.52 1.19
C GLU A 150 -11.27 7.80 1.51
N GLU A 151 -10.85 8.51 2.55
CA GLU A 151 -11.45 9.82 2.90
C GLU A 151 -11.21 10.85 1.79
N THR A 152 -10.17 10.66 0.97
CA THR A 152 -9.84 11.53 -0.15
C THR A 152 -9.69 10.76 -1.45
N ARG A 153 -10.10 11.37 -2.56
CA ARG A 153 -9.95 10.84 -3.91
C ARG A 153 -9.45 11.93 -4.85
N GLU A 154 -8.50 11.57 -5.70
CA GLU A 154 -8.08 12.43 -6.80
C GLU A 154 -9.05 12.28 -7.97
N ILE A 155 -9.63 13.41 -8.43
CA ILE A 155 -10.53 13.46 -9.59
C ILE A 155 -9.99 14.39 -10.65
N ALA A 156 -10.22 14.04 -11.91
CA ALA A 156 -9.81 14.87 -13.05
C ALA A 156 -10.68 16.13 -13.17
N VAL A 157 -10.05 17.25 -13.58
CA VAL A 157 -10.72 18.48 -13.93
C VAL A 157 -10.53 18.73 -15.43
N GLN A 158 -11.64 18.82 -16.17
CA GLN A 158 -11.61 19.11 -17.60
C GLN A 158 -12.24 20.46 -17.92
N VAL A 159 -11.65 21.16 -18.89
CA VAL A 159 -12.18 22.39 -19.48
C VAL A 159 -12.48 22.09 -20.97
N ASN A 160 -13.71 22.30 -21.38
CA ASN A 160 -14.18 22.05 -22.76
C ASN A 160 -13.76 20.66 -23.30
N GLY A 161 -13.94 19.61 -22.45
CA GLY A 161 -13.69 18.21 -22.80
C GLY A 161 -12.21 17.77 -22.74
N LYS A 162 -11.26 18.66 -22.39
CA LYS A 162 -9.84 18.32 -22.21
C LYS A 162 -9.42 18.40 -20.75
N VAL A 163 -8.80 17.34 -20.23
CA VAL A 163 -8.26 17.32 -18.85
C VAL A 163 -7.18 18.38 -18.71
N ARG A 164 -7.31 19.24 -17.69
CA ARG A 164 -6.41 20.35 -17.41
C ARG A 164 -5.75 20.28 -16.03
N GLY A 165 -6.12 19.32 -15.22
CA GLY A 165 -5.52 19.07 -13.92
C GLY A 165 -6.28 18.02 -13.14
N THR A 166 -5.82 17.78 -11.92
CA THR A 166 -6.47 16.91 -10.95
C THR A 166 -6.65 17.65 -9.63
N VAL A 167 -7.67 17.28 -8.87
CA VAL A 167 -7.95 17.85 -7.56
C VAL A 167 -8.26 16.74 -6.56
N ASN A 168 -7.66 16.84 -5.37
CA ASN A 168 -7.96 15.96 -4.26
C ASN A 168 -9.21 16.44 -3.52
N ILE A 169 -10.23 15.60 -3.48
CA ILE A 169 -11.49 15.84 -2.79
C ILE A 169 -11.74 14.79 -1.71
N ARG A 170 -12.48 15.14 -0.67
CA ARG A 170 -13.05 14.15 0.25
C ARG A 170 -14.21 13.44 -0.44
N VAL A 171 -14.40 12.17 -0.13
CA VAL A 171 -15.48 11.35 -0.73
C VAL A 171 -16.87 11.93 -0.42
N ASP A 172 -17.01 12.60 0.73
CA ASP A 172 -18.21 13.26 1.23
C ASP A 172 -18.22 14.79 1.03
N GLU A 173 -17.24 15.35 0.29
CA GLU A 173 -17.09 16.80 0.10
C GLU A 173 -18.27 17.38 -0.69
N GLU A 174 -18.71 18.57 -0.28
CA GLU A 174 -19.78 19.31 -0.93
C GLU A 174 -19.37 19.78 -2.32
N GLU A 175 -20.32 19.75 -3.27
CA GLU A 175 -20.07 20.09 -4.68
C GLU A 175 -19.49 21.50 -4.86
N GLU A 176 -19.90 22.48 -4.05
CA GLU A 176 -19.40 23.83 -4.11
C GLU A 176 -17.90 23.90 -3.75
N SER A 177 -17.50 23.24 -2.69
CA SER A 177 -16.09 23.15 -2.30
C SER A 177 -15.24 22.49 -3.40
N ILE A 178 -15.77 21.45 -4.05
CA ILE A 178 -15.10 20.77 -5.17
C ILE A 178 -14.96 21.72 -6.37
N LYS A 179 -15.99 22.50 -6.70
CA LYS A 179 -15.95 23.50 -7.78
C LYS A 179 -14.89 24.57 -7.49
N ASP A 180 -14.84 25.10 -6.27
CA ASP A 180 -13.87 26.10 -5.86
C ASP A 180 -12.43 25.58 -5.97
N LYS A 181 -12.16 24.38 -5.50
CA LYS A 181 -10.85 23.73 -5.63
C LYS A 181 -10.46 23.53 -7.10
N ALA A 182 -11.39 23.08 -7.94
CA ALA A 182 -11.14 22.88 -9.37
C ALA A 182 -10.83 24.20 -10.09
N MET A 183 -11.57 25.27 -9.78
CA MET A 183 -11.37 26.60 -10.34
C MET A 183 -10.08 27.27 -9.83
N ALA A 184 -9.57 26.88 -8.64
CA ALA A 184 -8.36 27.41 -8.07
C ALA A 184 -7.07 26.88 -8.75
N LEU A 185 -7.14 25.77 -9.50
CA LEU A 185 -5.98 25.18 -10.18
C LEU A 185 -5.38 26.14 -11.21
N ASP A 186 -4.07 26.39 -11.14
CA ASP A 186 -3.37 27.34 -12.01
C ASP A 186 -3.53 27.01 -13.50
N ASN A 187 -3.49 25.71 -13.81
CA ASN A 187 -3.64 25.25 -15.19
C ASN A 187 -5.08 25.43 -15.72
N VAL A 188 -6.07 25.32 -14.85
CA VAL A 188 -7.47 25.59 -15.18
C VAL A 188 -7.67 27.11 -15.40
N LYS A 189 -7.16 27.94 -14.50
CA LYS A 189 -7.21 29.42 -14.62
C LYS A 189 -6.64 29.89 -15.95
N LYS A 190 -5.45 29.41 -16.34
CA LYS A 190 -4.81 29.75 -17.63
C LYS A 190 -5.67 29.42 -18.84
N HIS A 191 -6.47 28.36 -18.77
CA HIS A 191 -7.33 27.95 -19.90
C HIS A 191 -8.72 28.58 -19.86
N LEU A 192 -9.03 29.33 -18.80
CA LEU A 192 -10.24 30.14 -18.66
C LEU A 192 -9.98 31.63 -18.93
N GLU A 193 -8.71 32.06 -19.08
CA GLU A 193 -8.39 33.45 -19.41
C GLU A 193 -9.08 33.90 -20.69
N GLY A 194 -9.88 34.95 -20.60
CA GLY A 194 -10.64 35.51 -21.74
C GLY A 194 -11.92 34.75 -22.11
N LEU A 195 -12.29 33.73 -21.33
CA LEU A 195 -13.52 32.96 -21.55
C LEU A 195 -14.52 33.21 -20.41
N ASN A 196 -15.80 33.17 -20.74
CA ASN A 196 -16.86 33.18 -19.72
C ASN A 196 -17.24 31.75 -19.36
N VAL A 197 -17.20 31.42 -18.06
CA VAL A 197 -17.63 30.11 -17.55
C VAL A 197 -19.15 30.01 -17.61
N GLU A 198 -19.65 29.16 -18.47
CA GLU A 198 -21.12 28.93 -18.63
C GLU A 198 -21.66 27.94 -17.60
N LYS A 199 -20.89 26.87 -17.30
CA LYS A 199 -21.32 25.81 -16.41
C LYS A 199 -20.15 25.05 -15.83
N VAL A 200 -20.27 24.73 -14.52
CA VAL A 200 -19.40 23.78 -13.82
C VAL A 200 -20.24 22.62 -13.30
N MET A 201 -19.90 21.42 -13.76
CA MET A 201 -20.60 20.19 -13.39
C MET A 201 -19.65 19.29 -12.61
N VAL A 202 -20.09 18.80 -11.47
CA VAL A 202 -19.35 17.81 -10.67
C VAL A 202 -20.06 16.46 -10.79
N ILE A 203 -19.36 15.49 -11.35
CA ILE A 203 -19.79 14.09 -11.26
C ILE A 203 -19.09 13.50 -10.04
N LYS A 204 -19.86 13.29 -8.97
CA LYS A 204 -19.37 12.91 -7.65
C LYS A 204 -18.34 11.78 -7.73
N ASN A 205 -17.16 12.00 -7.13
CA ASN A 205 -16.05 11.06 -7.06
C ASN A 205 -15.47 10.59 -8.42
N LYS A 206 -15.75 11.31 -9.52
CA LYS A 206 -15.24 10.94 -10.85
C LYS A 206 -14.52 12.08 -11.56
N ILE A 207 -15.20 13.19 -11.82
CA ILE A 207 -14.66 14.26 -12.66
C ILE A 207 -15.38 15.57 -12.41
N VAL A 208 -14.66 16.69 -12.56
CA VAL A 208 -15.22 18.03 -12.71
C VAL A 208 -15.14 18.47 -14.17
N THR A 209 -16.25 18.92 -14.74
CA THR A 209 -16.33 19.41 -16.10
C THR A 209 -16.69 20.89 -16.10
N ILE A 210 -15.83 21.72 -16.69
CA ILE A 210 -16.02 23.15 -16.86
C ILE A 210 -16.28 23.43 -18.34
N VAL A 211 -17.38 24.10 -18.62
CA VAL A 211 -17.75 24.58 -19.96
C VAL A 211 -17.59 26.09 -19.96
N ALA A 212 -16.78 26.61 -20.86
CA ALA A 212 -16.49 28.04 -21.00
C ALA A 212 -16.45 28.44 -22.49
N LYS A 213 -16.91 29.64 -22.79
CA LYS A 213 -16.91 30.24 -24.14
C LYS A 213 -16.33 31.64 -24.11
#